data_c6d636098e8a57bd9ded1a965c084515
#
_entry.id   c6d636098e8a57bd9ded1a965c084515
#
_cell.length_a   1.000
_cell.length_b   1.000
_cell.length_c   1.000
_cell.angle_alpha   90.00
_cell.angle_beta   90.00
_cell.angle_gamma   90.00
#
_symmetry.space_group_name_H-M   'P 1'
#
loop_
_entity.id
_entity.type
_entity.pdbx_description
1 polymer ?
#
loop_
_entity_poly.entity_id
_entity_poly.type
_entity_poly.pdbx_seq_one_letter_code
_entity_poly.pdbx_strand_id
1 'polypeptide(L)'
;MKKIIIVCVSALLMLPTVAHAVEYISTLGCMLEPSKKIEVSSPIASVIDEIRVTRGEKIKKGQLLFKLRSGVESASVGLASAKSNFAERNAQRNAELFGDDLLSRHERDEIETEKLIAGMELKVKQEELAMRSIYSTVDGVVIDRHSNVGEYVSTKPVLDVAVLDPLFVDVLMPFERFRDFTKGELLEVILPAPVNSQHTAKITIIDPIIDSASGTFRMRLELANKNYAIPAGVACQLKVTSAN
;
A
#
# COMPACT_ATOMS: atom_id res chain seq x y z
N MET A 1 -5.77 94.63 -11.99
CA MET A 1 -4.85 93.47 -11.92
C MET A 1 -5.59 92.34 -11.24
N LYS A 2 -6.18 91.38 -11.99
CA LYS A 2 -6.94 90.26 -11.48
C LYS A 2 -6.00 89.01 -11.42
N LYS A 3 -5.78 88.49 -10.22
CA LYS A 3 -5.01 87.22 -10.05
C LYS A 3 -6.01 86.05 -10.20
N ILE A 4 -5.71 85.23 -11.18
CA ILE A 4 -6.42 83.96 -11.41
C ILE A 4 -5.71 82.90 -10.57
N ILE A 5 -6.44 82.25 -9.63
CA ILE A 5 -5.98 81.12 -8.84
C ILE A 5 -6.47 79.81 -9.57
N ILE A 6 -5.52 79.06 -10.07
CA ILE A 6 -5.75 77.75 -10.69
C ILE A 6 -5.77 76.72 -9.54
N VAL A 7 -6.91 76.12 -9.27
CA VAL A 7 -7.04 75.00 -8.34
C VAL A 7 -6.89 73.71 -9.12
N CYS A 8 -5.76 73.03 -8.94
CA CYS A 8 -5.55 71.64 -9.43
C CYS A 8 -6.29 70.69 -8.56
N VAL A 9 -7.40 70.11 -9.07
CA VAL A 9 -8.09 69.00 -8.45
C VAL A 9 -7.39 67.70 -8.93
N SER A 10 -6.57 67.11 -8.07
CA SER A 10 -5.99 65.75 -8.30
C SER A 10 -7.03 64.70 -7.99
N ALA A 11 -7.63 64.14 -9.02
CA ALA A 11 -8.53 62.97 -8.89
C ALA A 11 -7.67 61.73 -8.59
N LEU A 12 -7.72 61.25 -7.32
CA LEU A 12 -7.13 60.03 -6.84
C LEU A 12 -7.97 58.86 -7.33
N LEU A 13 -7.56 58.14 -8.39
CA LEU A 13 -8.20 56.89 -8.83
C LEU A 13 -7.99 55.82 -7.75
N MET A 14 -9.01 55.56 -6.94
CA MET A 14 -9.09 54.37 -6.11
C MET A 14 -9.42 53.14 -7.00
N LEU A 15 -8.41 52.33 -7.30
CA LEU A 15 -8.60 50.99 -7.88
C LEU A 15 -9.26 50.09 -6.80
N PRO A 16 -10.37 49.42 -7.10
CA PRO A 16 -10.96 48.46 -6.15
C PRO A 16 -9.99 47.26 -6.04
N THR A 17 -9.40 47.06 -4.87
CA THR A 17 -8.74 45.79 -4.53
C THR A 17 -9.84 44.73 -4.37
N VAL A 18 -9.92 43.83 -5.34
CA VAL A 18 -10.76 42.64 -5.22
C VAL A 18 -10.17 41.74 -4.11
N ALA A 19 -10.69 41.87 -2.92
CA ALA A 19 -10.38 40.97 -1.83
C ALA A 19 -11.00 39.61 -2.17
N HIS A 20 -10.18 38.63 -2.51
CA HIS A 20 -10.64 37.26 -2.63
C HIS A 20 -11.03 36.78 -1.23
N ALA A 21 -12.33 36.61 -1.01
CA ALA A 21 -12.82 36.01 0.21
C ALA A 21 -12.43 34.53 0.21
N VAL A 22 -11.63 34.14 1.17
CA VAL A 22 -11.31 32.72 1.43
C VAL A 22 -12.53 32.13 2.14
N GLU A 23 -13.33 31.39 1.41
CA GLU A 23 -14.47 30.67 1.98
C GLU A 23 -14.02 29.32 2.50
N TYR A 24 -14.09 29.13 3.81
CA TYR A 24 -13.96 27.82 4.43
C TYR A 24 -15.26 27.04 4.19
N ILE A 25 -15.19 26.00 3.40
CA ILE A 25 -16.34 25.13 3.23
C ILE A 25 -16.52 24.31 4.50
N SER A 26 -17.65 24.45 5.15
CA SER A 26 -18.05 23.54 6.21
C SER A 26 -18.34 22.16 5.58
N THR A 27 -17.39 21.27 5.70
CA THR A 27 -17.58 19.84 5.40
C THR A 27 -18.40 19.25 6.54
N LEU A 28 -19.34 18.36 6.24
CA LEU A 28 -20.05 17.59 7.25
C LEU A 28 -19.16 16.51 7.89
N GLY A 29 -18.03 16.21 7.28
CA GLY A 29 -17.00 15.33 7.80
C GLY A 29 -15.77 15.37 6.90
N CYS A 30 -14.60 15.40 7.50
CA CYS A 30 -13.31 15.30 6.82
C CYS A 30 -12.36 14.51 7.73
N MET A 31 -11.81 13.40 7.24
CA MET A 31 -10.94 12.52 8.01
C MET A 31 -9.82 11.96 7.15
N LEU A 32 -8.62 11.88 7.72
CA LEU A 32 -7.48 11.23 7.11
C LEU A 32 -7.50 9.74 7.43
N GLU A 33 -7.42 8.92 6.41
CA GLU A 33 -7.35 7.47 6.55
C GLU A 33 -6.10 6.87 5.88
N PRO A 34 -5.61 5.72 6.37
CA PRO A 34 -4.61 4.97 5.65
C PRO A 34 -5.12 4.59 4.26
N SER A 35 -4.27 4.66 3.23
CA SER A 35 -4.68 4.23 1.89
C SER A 35 -5.01 2.73 1.82
N LYS A 36 -4.40 1.93 2.71
CA LYS A 36 -4.71 0.50 2.88
C LYS A 36 -4.53 0.09 4.34
N LYS A 37 -5.41 -0.78 4.80
CA LYS A 37 -5.22 -1.59 6.01
C LYS A 37 -5.15 -3.04 5.58
N ILE A 38 -4.10 -3.75 5.95
CA ILE A 38 -3.82 -5.11 5.52
C ILE A 38 -3.69 -5.99 6.75
N GLU A 39 -4.57 -6.94 6.86
CA GLU A 39 -4.50 -8.01 7.85
C GLU A 39 -3.58 -9.10 7.31
N VAL A 40 -2.40 -9.24 7.90
CA VAL A 40 -1.40 -10.21 7.48
C VAL A 40 -1.64 -11.52 8.23
N SER A 41 -2.09 -12.52 7.48
CA SER A 41 -2.36 -13.88 7.97
C SER A 41 -1.31 -14.86 7.46
N SER A 42 -1.30 -16.05 8.03
CA SER A 42 -0.52 -17.17 7.51
C SER A 42 -1.26 -17.89 6.38
N PRO A 43 -0.60 -18.22 5.26
CA PRO A 43 -1.20 -19.02 4.19
C PRO A 43 -1.41 -20.49 4.59
N ILE A 44 -0.75 -20.93 5.66
CA ILE A 44 -0.78 -22.31 6.17
C ILE A 44 -0.86 -22.32 7.68
N ALA A 45 -1.49 -23.35 8.22
CA ALA A 45 -1.59 -23.56 9.66
C ALA A 45 -0.26 -24.08 10.24
N SER A 46 0.29 -23.38 11.23
CA SER A 46 1.55 -23.77 11.90
C SER A 46 1.76 -22.98 13.20
N VAL A 47 2.86 -23.28 13.88
CA VAL A 47 3.33 -22.53 15.05
C VAL A 47 4.26 -21.44 14.62
N ILE A 48 4.10 -20.24 15.17
CA ILE A 48 5.02 -19.13 14.97
C ILE A 48 6.36 -19.42 15.65
N ASP A 49 7.43 -19.41 14.88
CA ASP A 49 8.80 -19.64 15.35
C ASP A 49 9.49 -18.33 15.73
N GLU A 50 9.27 -17.27 14.93
CA GLU A 50 9.90 -15.96 15.10
C GLU A 50 8.99 -14.85 14.60
N ILE A 51 8.93 -13.71 15.30
CA ILE A 51 8.33 -12.45 14.83
C ILE A 51 9.44 -11.38 14.85
N ARG A 52 9.66 -10.74 13.68
CA ARG A 52 10.76 -9.77 13.48
C ARG A 52 10.35 -8.32 13.53
N VAL A 53 9.07 -8.05 13.74
CA VAL A 53 8.53 -6.69 13.74
C VAL A 53 7.73 -6.42 15.01
N THR A 54 7.68 -5.15 15.38
CA THR A 54 6.95 -4.68 16.57
C THR A 54 5.88 -3.65 16.17
N ARG A 55 4.89 -3.45 17.03
CA ARG A 55 3.88 -2.41 16.84
C ARG A 55 4.53 -1.03 16.74
N GLY A 56 4.12 -0.21 15.79
CA GLY A 56 4.68 1.10 15.48
C GLY A 56 5.90 1.08 14.56
N GLU A 57 6.43 -0.08 14.22
CA GLU A 57 7.60 -0.21 13.35
C GLU A 57 7.24 0.07 11.88
N LYS A 58 8.10 0.85 11.22
CA LYS A 58 8.04 1.08 9.77
C LYS A 58 8.64 -0.11 9.05
N ILE A 59 7.89 -0.69 8.13
CA ILE A 59 8.30 -1.84 7.34
C ILE A 59 8.33 -1.51 5.85
N LYS A 60 9.17 -2.25 5.13
CA LYS A 60 9.29 -2.14 3.66
C LYS A 60 8.73 -3.36 2.98
N LYS A 61 8.27 -3.20 1.75
CA LYS A 61 7.91 -4.30 0.87
C LYS A 61 9.09 -5.28 0.75
N GLY A 62 8.81 -6.58 0.93
CA GLY A 62 9.84 -7.62 0.95
C GLY A 62 10.54 -7.81 2.30
N GLN A 63 10.23 -7.01 3.33
CA GLN A 63 10.75 -7.23 4.68
C GLN A 63 10.09 -8.44 5.31
N LEU A 64 10.88 -9.31 5.94
CA LEU A 64 10.39 -10.46 6.68
C LEU A 64 9.65 -10.00 7.94
N LEU A 65 8.39 -10.41 8.08
CA LEU A 65 7.52 -10.07 9.21
C LEU A 65 7.59 -11.13 10.31
N PHE A 66 7.35 -12.38 9.93
CA PHE A 66 7.43 -13.51 10.85
C PHE A 66 7.74 -14.81 10.12
N LYS A 67 8.21 -15.80 10.87
CA LYS A 67 8.47 -17.16 10.40
C LYS A 67 7.62 -18.16 11.16
N LEU A 68 7.22 -19.18 10.44
CA LEU A 68 6.58 -20.38 10.98
C LEU A 68 7.62 -21.48 11.17
N ARG A 69 7.33 -22.42 12.04
CA ARG A 69 8.15 -23.62 12.21
C ARG A 69 8.29 -24.36 10.88
N SER A 70 9.51 -24.63 10.47
CA SER A 70 9.83 -25.10 9.10
C SER A 70 10.83 -26.27 9.06
N GLY A 71 11.10 -26.92 10.19
CA GLY A 71 12.10 -27.98 10.28
C GLY A 71 11.84 -29.16 9.33
N VAL A 72 10.59 -29.60 9.22
CA VAL A 72 10.19 -30.71 8.33
C VAL A 72 10.31 -30.32 6.86
N GLU A 73 9.87 -29.11 6.50
CA GLU A 73 9.92 -28.59 5.13
C GLU A 73 11.39 -28.40 4.70
N SER A 74 12.22 -27.88 5.58
CA SER A 74 13.67 -27.73 5.32
C SER A 74 14.33 -29.09 5.05
N ALA A 75 14.02 -30.10 5.87
CA ALA A 75 14.51 -31.47 5.65
C ALA A 75 13.97 -32.07 4.32
N SER A 76 12.71 -31.79 3.98
CA SER A 76 12.08 -32.24 2.72
C SER A 76 12.74 -31.61 1.50
N VAL A 77 13.09 -30.32 1.56
CA VAL A 77 13.89 -29.67 0.51
C VAL A 77 15.25 -30.30 0.37
N GLY A 78 15.92 -30.63 1.49
CA GLY A 78 17.22 -31.32 1.47
C GLY A 78 17.14 -32.68 0.76
N LEU A 79 16.10 -33.47 1.07
CA LEU A 79 15.87 -34.77 0.42
C LEU A 79 15.61 -34.61 -1.09
N ALA A 80 14.70 -33.71 -1.48
CA ALA A 80 14.36 -33.44 -2.88
C ALA A 80 15.57 -32.91 -3.65
N SER A 81 16.40 -32.07 -3.03
CA SER A 81 17.66 -31.59 -3.60
C SER A 81 18.65 -32.71 -3.88
N ALA A 82 18.81 -33.68 -2.94
CA ALA A 82 19.65 -34.85 -3.12
C ALA A 82 19.18 -35.72 -4.29
N LYS A 83 17.84 -35.92 -4.40
CA LYS A 83 17.26 -36.67 -5.54
C LYS A 83 17.49 -35.97 -6.87
N SER A 84 17.22 -34.65 -6.95
CA SER A 84 17.42 -33.86 -8.16
C SER A 84 18.89 -33.86 -8.60
N ASN A 85 19.82 -33.70 -7.67
CA ASN A 85 21.24 -33.76 -7.93
C ASN A 85 21.70 -35.14 -8.39
N PHE A 86 21.10 -36.22 -7.89
CA PHE A 86 21.36 -37.58 -8.34
C PHE A 86 20.91 -37.79 -9.79
N ALA A 87 19.64 -37.40 -10.09
CA ALA A 87 19.07 -37.52 -11.43
C ALA A 87 19.84 -36.69 -12.45
N GLU A 88 20.29 -35.48 -12.10
CA GLU A 88 21.14 -34.64 -12.95
C GLU A 88 22.46 -35.30 -13.27
N ARG A 89 23.20 -35.83 -12.25
CA ARG A 89 24.47 -36.55 -12.48
C ARG A 89 24.27 -37.84 -13.27
N ASN A 90 23.12 -38.51 -13.10
CA ASN A 90 22.78 -39.70 -13.87
C ASN A 90 22.58 -39.32 -15.34
N ALA A 91 21.81 -38.29 -15.64
CA ALA A 91 21.61 -37.79 -16.99
C ALA A 91 22.92 -37.38 -17.65
N GLN A 92 23.80 -36.64 -16.93
CA GLN A 92 25.10 -36.24 -17.45
C GLN A 92 26.02 -37.43 -17.84
N ARG A 93 26.14 -38.45 -16.96
CA ARG A 93 26.93 -39.64 -17.25
C ARG A 93 26.41 -40.44 -18.45
N ASN A 94 25.08 -40.53 -18.56
CA ASN A 94 24.46 -41.30 -19.66
C ASN A 94 24.46 -40.51 -20.98
N ALA A 95 24.55 -39.15 -20.94
CA ALA A 95 24.70 -38.37 -22.15
C ALA A 95 25.98 -38.69 -22.95
N GLU A 96 27.08 -39.02 -22.25
CA GLU A 96 28.34 -39.46 -22.87
C GLU A 96 28.15 -40.83 -23.53
N LEU A 97 27.49 -41.80 -22.85
CA LEU A 97 27.22 -43.13 -23.39
C LEU A 97 26.24 -43.10 -24.58
N PHE A 98 25.31 -42.14 -24.61
CA PHE A 98 24.43 -41.96 -25.75
C PHE A 98 25.16 -41.45 -26.99
N GLY A 99 26.18 -40.58 -26.82
CA GLY A 99 27.03 -40.12 -27.92
C GLY A 99 27.77 -41.23 -28.62
N ASP A 100 28.04 -42.36 -27.94
CA ASP A 100 28.68 -43.57 -28.44
C ASP A 100 27.68 -44.63 -28.94
N ASP A 101 26.40 -44.32 -29.13
CA ASP A 101 25.32 -45.24 -29.53
C ASP A 101 25.11 -46.46 -28.58
N LEU A 102 25.52 -46.32 -27.32
CA LEU A 102 25.42 -47.40 -26.31
C LEU A 102 24.08 -47.42 -25.56
N LEU A 103 23.23 -46.39 -25.73
CA LEU A 103 21.90 -46.29 -25.15
C LEU A 103 20.82 -46.14 -26.22
N SER A 104 19.66 -46.76 -25.98
CA SER A 104 18.50 -46.60 -26.84
C SER A 104 17.85 -45.20 -26.62
N ARG A 105 17.05 -44.75 -27.60
CA ARG A 105 16.29 -43.50 -27.47
C ARG A 105 15.30 -43.57 -26.31
N HIS A 106 14.71 -44.71 -26.06
CA HIS A 106 13.76 -44.91 -24.95
C HIS A 106 14.46 -44.72 -23.59
N GLU A 107 15.59 -45.32 -23.36
CA GLU A 107 16.37 -45.15 -22.12
C GLU A 107 16.82 -43.72 -21.89
N ARG A 108 17.17 -43.00 -22.96
CA ARG A 108 17.49 -41.58 -22.87
C ARG A 108 16.30 -40.77 -22.46
N ASP A 109 15.12 -40.99 -23.09
CA ASP A 109 13.90 -40.25 -22.80
C ASP A 109 13.43 -40.53 -21.35
N GLU A 110 13.62 -41.74 -20.83
CA GLU A 110 13.34 -42.11 -19.45
C GLU A 110 14.23 -41.34 -18.48
N ILE A 111 15.55 -41.31 -18.71
CA ILE A 111 16.52 -40.58 -17.86
C ILE A 111 16.26 -39.06 -17.87
N GLU A 112 15.99 -38.47 -19.03
CA GLU A 112 15.66 -37.06 -19.15
C GLU A 112 14.33 -36.71 -18.42
N THR A 113 13.36 -37.62 -18.52
CA THR A 113 12.07 -37.45 -17.82
C THR A 113 12.24 -37.56 -16.29
N GLU A 114 13.03 -38.54 -15.81
CA GLU A 114 13.34 -38.70 -14.37
C GLU A 114 14.04 -37.44 -13.81
N LYS A 115 15.01 -36.89 -14.53
CA LYS A 115 15.69 -35.64 -14.19
C LYS A 115 14.68 -34.47 -14.09
N LEU A 116 13.76 -34.34 -15.06
CA LEU A 116 12.73 -33.29 -15.05
C LEU A 116 11.80 -33.43 -13.85
N ILE A 117 11.32 -34.68 -13.58
CA ILE A 117 10.43 -34.95 -12.44
C ILE A 117 11.13 -34.58 -11.12
N ALA A 118 12.37 -35.04 -10.92
CA ALA A 118 13.10 -34.75 -9.69
C ALA A 118 13.35 -33.25 -9.49
N GLY A 119 13.63 -32.51 -10.58
CA GLY A 119 13.74 -31.06 -10.55
C GLY A 119 12.42 -30.35 -10.16
N MET A 120 11.29 -30.84 -10.67
CA MET A 120 9.97 -30.30 -10.32
C MET A 120 9.59 -30.64 -8.88
N GLU A 121 9.89 -31.84 -8.38
CA GLU A 121 9.68 -32.20 -6.96
C GLU A 121 10.48 -31.26 -6.04
N LEU A 122 11.74 -30.98 -6.36
CA LEU A 122 12.54 -30.01 -5.60
C LEU A 122 11.89 -28.62 -5.58
N LYS A 123 11.42 -28.14 -6.72
CA LYS A 123 10.76 -26.83 -6.81
C LYS A 123 9.50 -26.78 -5.94
N VAL A 124 8.65 -27.82 -5.96
CA VAL A 124 7.47 -27.89 -5.11
C VAL A 124 7.86 -27.80 -3.63
N LYS A 125 8.91 -28.54 -3.19
CA LYS A 125 9.36 -28.49 -1.79
C LYS A 125 9.94 -27.14 -1.40
N GLN A 126 10.59 -26.45 -2.32
CA GLN A 126 11.08 -25.08 -2.09
C GLN A 126 9.93 -24.07 -1.90
N GLU A 127 8.85 -24.18 -2.70
CA GLU A 127 7.67 -23.33 -2.55
C GLU A 127 6.94 -23.62 -1.23
N GLU A 128 6.82 -24.89 -0.83
CA GLU A 128 6.26 -25.28 0.48
C GLU A 128 7.06 -24.66 1.65
N LEU A 129 8.39 -24.66 1.56
CA LEU A 129 9.27 -24.03 2.53
C LEU A 129 9.13 -22.49 2.50
N ALA A 130 9.01 -21.89 1.32
CA ALA A 130 8.85 -20.45 1.16
C ALA A 130 7.58 -19.93 1.86
N MET A 131 6.48 -20.70 1.86
CA MET A 131 5.26 -20.36 2.56
C MET A 131 5.43 -20.29 4.09
N ARG A 132 6.54 -20.75 4.66
CA ARG A 132 6.87 -20.65 6.08
C ARG A 132 7.46 -19.31 6.48
N SER A 133 7.80 -18.45 5.53
CA SER A 133 8.35 -17.12 5.76
C SER A 133 7.43 -16.06 5.18
N ILE A 134 6.85 -15.24 6.03
CA ILE A 134 5.86 -14.24 5.64
C ILE A 134 6.52 -12.88 5.53
N TYR A 135 6.44 -12.29 4.34
CA TYR A 135 7.04 -11.01 3.99
C TYR A 135 5.97 -9.95 3.75
N SER A 136 6.32 -8.70 4.01
CA SER A 136 5.43 -7.58 3.68
C SER A 136 5.26 -7.43 2.16
N THR A 137 4.03 -7.26 1.72
CA THR A 137 3.70 -6.97 0.31
C THR A 137 3.71 -5.48 -0.01
N VAL A 138 3.81 -4.62 1.03
CA VAL A 138 3.72 -3.16 0.94
C VAL A 138 4.74 -2.48 1.84
N ASP A 139 5.00 -1.19 1.58
CA ASP A 139 5.62 -0.29 2.55
C ASP A 139 4.53 0.21 3.50
N GLY A 140 4.82 0.28 4.80
CA GLY A 140 3.81 0.68 5.77
C GLY A 140 4.31 0.69 7.22
N VAL A 141 3.35 0.68 8.14
CA VAL A 141 3.59 0.64 9.59
C VAL A 141 2.78 -0.49 10.20
N VAL A 142 3.38 -1.25 11.10
CA VAL A 142 2.66 -2.27 11.89
C VAL A 142 1.77 -1.56 12.91
N ILE A 143 0.46 -1.68 12.78
CA ILE A 143 -0.50 -1.00 13.68
C ILE A 143 -0.93 -1.88 14.84
N ASP A 144 -0.98 -3.21 14.65
CA ASP A 144 -1.26 -4.15 15.73
C ASP A 144 -0.61 -5.50 15.50
N ARG A 145 -0.48 -6.28 16.59
CA ARG A 145 0.03 -7.64 16.59
C ARG A 145 -0.89 -8.50 17.44
N HIS A 146 -1.51 -9.51 16.81
CA HIS A 146 -2.54 -10.36 17.42
C HIS A 146 -2.01 -11.68 17.97
N SER A 147 -0.76 -12.06 17.58
CA SER A 147 -0.19 -13.35 17.97
C SER A 147 1.26 -13.22 18.45
N ASN A 148 1.69 -14.21 19.24
CA ASN A 148 3.05 -14.26 19.81
C ASN A 148 3.82 -15.49 19.31
N VAL A 149 5.13 -15.46 19.52
CA VAL A 149 6.02 -16.60 19.26
C VAL A 149 5.56 -17.79 20.10
N GLY A 150 5.49 -18.97 19.47
CA GLY A 150 5.01 -20.20 20.08
C GLY A 150 3.50 -20.45 19.91
N GLU A 151 2.73 -19.45 19.46
CA GLU A 151 1.29 -19.64 19.19
C GLU A 151 1.04 -20.36 17.87
N TYR A 152 -0.02 -21.15 17.85
CA TYR A 152 -0.52 -21.80 16.64
C TYR A 152 -1.44 -20.85 15.89
N VAL A 153 -1.14 -20.62 14.62
CA VAL A 153 -1.90 -19.75 13.74
C VAL A 153 -2.44 -20.50 12.52
N SER A 154 -3.54 -20.01 11.99
CA SER A 154 -4.16 -20.53 10.77
C SER A 154 -4.69 -19.38 9.93
N THR A 155 -6.02 -19.22 9.80
CA THR A 155 -6.66 -18.17 8.97
C THR A 155 -6.78 -16.82 9.67
N LYS A 156 -6.55 -16.75 10.99
CA LYS A 156 -6.65 -15.48 11.73
C LYS A 156 -5.44 -14.58 11.44
N PRO A 157 -5.64 -13.24 11.40
CA PRO A 157 -4.55 -12.30 11.27
C PRO A 157 -3.52 -12.44 12.40
N VAL A 158 -2.24 -12.38 12.03
CA VAL A 158 -1.11 -12.38 12.97
C VAL A 158 -0.73 -10.95 13.34
N LEU A 159 -0.80 -10.04 12.37
CA LEU A 159 -0.54 -8.62 12.55
C LEU A 159 -1.26 -7.78 11.50
N ASP A 160 -1.47 -6.50 11.81
CA ASP A 160 -2.06 -5.53 10.93
C ASP A 160 -1.04 -4.49 10.47
N VAL A 161 -1.09 -4.16 9.19
CA VAL A 161 -0.22 -3.17 8.55
C VAL A 161 -1.08 -2.07 7.94
N ALA A 162 -0.72 -0.81 8.19
CA ALA A 162 -1.31 0.34 7.51
C ALA A 162 -0.32 0.96 6.51
N VAL A 163 -0.80 1.27 5.31
CA VAL A 163 -0.09 2.08 4.33
C VAL A 163 -0.45 3.54 4.57
N LEU A 164 0.52 4.34 4.98
CA LEU A 164 0.34 5.74 5.36
C LEU A 164 0.83 6.74 4.32
N ASP A 165 1.42 6.28 3.22
CA ASP A 165 1.80 7.10 2.07
C ASP A 165 1.36 6.41 0.77
N PRO A 166 0.41 6.99 0.05
CA PRO A 166 -0.34 8.20 0.40
C PRO A 166 -1.35 7.96 1.52
N LEU A 167 -1.83 9.04 2.14
CA LEU A 167 -3.06 9.03 2.94
C LEU A 167 -4.26 9.32 2.05
N PHE A 168 -5.41 8.79 2.41
CA PHE A 168 -6.68 9.21 1.87
C PHE A 168 -7.34 10.26 2.77
N VAL A 169 -7.94 11.25 2.14
CA VAL A 169 -8.79 12.25 2.81
C VAL A 169 -10.22 11.98 2.37
N ASP A 170 -10.99 11.37 3.25
CA ASP A 170 -12.41 11.10 3.01
C ASP A 170 -13.24 12.28 3.51
N VAL A 171 -14.03 12.84 2.61
CA VAL A 171 -14.82 14.05 2.84
C VAL A 171 -16.27 13.80 2.51
N LEU A 172 -17.15 14.23 3.43
CA LEU A 172 -18.60 14.25 3.23
C LEU A 172 -19.05 15.67 2.89
N MET A 173 -19.68 15.83 1.74
CA MET A 173 -20.13 17.12 1.20
C MET A 173 -21.64 17.13 0.96
N PRO A 174 -22.31 18.26 1.20
CA PRO A 174 -23.72 18.42 0.83
C PRO A 174 -23.92 18.25 -0.68
N PHE A 175 -25.07 17.64 -1.07
CA PHE A 175 -25.37 17.37 -2.48
C PHE A 175 -25.43 18.64 -3.36
N GLU A 176 -25.84 19.77 -2.78
CA GLU A 176 -25.93 21.06 -3.48
C GLU A 176 -24.59 21.46 -4.13
N ARG A 177 -23.49 20.99 -3.57
CA ARG A 177 -22.14 21.27 -4.04
C ARG A 177 -21.55 20.19 -4.95
N PHE A 178 -22.35 19.22 -5.38
CA PHE A 178 -21.88 18.07 -6.16
C PHE A 178 -21.21 18.48 -7.50
N ARG A 179 -21.64 19.58 -8.10
CA ARG A 179 -21.11 20.09 -9.37
C ARG A 179 -19.90 21.01 -9.23
N ASP A 180 -19.54 21.38 -8.02
CA ASP A 180 -18.45 22.31 -7.76
C ASP A 180 -17.07 21.65 -7.88
N PHE A 181 -17.02 20.33 -7.90
CA PHE A 181 -15.79 19.56 -7.85
C PHE A 181 -15.60 18.68 -9.07
N THR A 182 -14.34 18.57 -9.51
CA THR A 182 -13.97 17.68 -10.61
C THR A 182 -12.83 16.73 -10.20
N LYS A 183 -12.89 15.51 -10.74
CA LYS A 183 -11.81 14.55 -10.52
C LYS A 183 -10.48 15.08 -11.07
N GLY A 184 -9.44 15.00 -10.26
CA GLY A 184 -8.11 15.49 -10.59
C GLY A 184 -7.80 16.88 -10.07
N GLU A 185 -8.79 17.59 -9.56
CA GLU A 185 -8.64 18.91 -8.92
C GLU A 185 -7.81 18.81 -7.64
N LEU A 186 -7.07 19.88 -7.35
CA LEU A 186 -6.24 20.01 -6.15
C LEU A 186 -6.96 20.89 -5.13
N LEU A 187 -7.16 20.39 -3.93
CA LEU A 187 -7.75 21.13 -2.83
C LEU A 187 -6.77 21.25 -1.66
N GLU A 188 -6.87 22.34 -0.91
CA GLU A 188 -6.11 22.54 0.31
C GLU A 188 -6.81 21.84 1.48
N VAL A 189 -6.06 20.97 2.17
CA VAL A 189 -6.47 20.26 3.38
C VAL A 189 -5.78 20.90 4.58
N ILE A 190 -6.56 21.36 5.53
CA ILE A 190 -6.08 21.99 6.76
C ILE A 190 -6.22 20.99 7.89
N LEU A 191 -5.12 20.72 8.57
CA LEU A 191 -5.09 19.87 9.75
C LEU A 191 -5.08 20.75 11.01
N PRO A 192 -5.99 20.51 11.95
CA PRO A 192 -6.06 21.30 13.19
C PRO A 192 -4.90 20.95 14.15
N ALA A 193 -4.87 21.66 15.27
CA ALA A 193 -3.95 21.33 16.36
C ALA A 193 -4.07 19.85 16.79
N PRO A 194 -2.98 19.19 17.16
CA PRO A 194 -1.61 19.71 17.33
C PRO A 194 -0.76 19.75 16.05
N VAL A 195 -1.26 19.20 14.92
CA VAL A 195 -0.50 19.10 13.67
C VAL A 195 -0.31 20.48 13.02
N ASN A 196 -1.34 21.35 13.04
CA ASN A 196 -1.33 22.74 12.54
C ASN A 196 -0.62 22.89 11.17
N SER A 197 -1.04 22.13 10.18
CA SER A 197 -0.41 22.16 8.85
C SER A 197 -1.43 22.23 7.72
N GLN A 198 -1.00 22.75 6.58
CA GLN A 198 -1.77 22.84 5.35
C GLN A 198 -1.08 21.99 4.29
N HIS A 199 -1.86 21.22 3.57
CA HIS A 199 -1.39 20.29 2.56
C HIS A 199 -2.29 20.36 1.34
N THR A 200 -1.74 20.04 0.18
CA THR A 200 -2.51 19.93 -1.07
C THR A 200 -2.84 18.46 -1.31
N ALA A 201 -4.11 18.15 -1.51
CA ALA A 201 -4.59 16.82 -1.85
C ALA A 201 -5.33 16.83 -3.19
N LYS A 202 -5.24 15.72 -3.93
CA LYS A 202 -5.85 15.57 -5.26
C LYS A 202 -7.12 14.75 -5.17
N ILE A 203 -8.23 15.25 -5.73
CA ILE A 203 -9.48 14.49 -5.84
C ILE A 203 -9.27 13.28 -6.76
N THR A 204 -9.44 12.10 -6.21
CA THR A 204 -9.31 10.84 -6.96
C THR A 204 -10.65 10.19 -7.24
N ILE A 205 -11.60 10.33 -6.31
CA ILE A 205 -12.94 9.75 -6.42
C ILE A 205 -13.97 10.79 -5.98
N ILE A 206 -15.05 10.90 -6.72
CA ILE A 206 -16.30 11.56 -6.32
C ILE A 206 -17.37 10.48 -6.47
N ASP A 207 -17.99 10.08 -5.37
CA ASP A 207 -19.00 9.03 -5.40
C ASP A 207 -20.28 9.54 -6.11
N PRO A 208 -20.78 8.80 -7.10
CA PRO A 208 -21.99 9.19 -7.81
C PRO A 208 -23.29 8.88 -7.03
N ILE A 209 -23.15 8.21 -5.87
CA ILE A 209 -24.28 7.82 -5.02
C ILE A 209 -24.39 8.82 -3.88
N ILE A 210 -25.59 9.40 -3.75
CA ILE A 210 -25.94 10.31 -2.67
C ILE A 210 -26.58 9.51 -1.53
N ASP A 211 -26.09 9.70 -0.32
CA ASP A 211 -26.75 9.18 0.87
C ASP A 211 -28.04 9.96 1.11
N SER A 212 -29.19 9.30 0.94
CA SER A 212 -30.51 9.93 1.05
C SER A 212 -30.88 10.34 2.48
N ALA A 213 -30.25 9.76 3.49
CA ALA A 213 -30.53 10.09 4.88
C ALA A 213 -29.82 11.38 5.32
N SER A 214 -28.60 11.59 4.85
CA SER A 214 -27.80 12.79 5.16
C SER A 214 -27.82 13.86 4.06
N GLY A 215 -28.29 13.53 2.84
CA GLY A 215 -28.23 14.43 1.69
C GLY A 215 -26.79 14.70 1.22
N THR A 216 -25.85 13.79 1.49
CA THR A 216 -24.43 14.01 1.21
C THR A 216 -23.89 13.06 0.16
N PHE A 217 -22.77 13.46 -0.45
CA PHE A 217 -21.92 12.60 -1.25
C PHE A 217 -20.52 12.54 -0.64
N ARG A 218 -19.80 11.45 -0.94
CA ARG A 218 -18.43 11.27 -0.49
C ARG A 218 -17.46 11.66 -1.59
N MET A 219 -16.40 12.36 -1.20
CA MET A 219 -15.21 12.55 -2.03
C MET A 219 -14.01 11.93 -1.34
N ARG A 220 -13.11 11.35 -2.13
CA ARG A 220 -11.81 10.89 -1.68
C ARG A 220 -10.70 11.66 -2.38
N LEU A 221 -9.81 12.22 -1.58
CA LEU A 221 -8.61 12.86 -2.06
C LEU A 221 -7.40 12.05 -1.65
N GLU A 222 -6.32 12.18 -2.41
CA GLU A 222 -5.03 11.56 -2.13
C GLU A 222 -4.04 12.61 -1.66
N LEU A 223 -3.45 12.38 -0.48
CA LEU A 223 -2.51 13.25 0.18
C LEU A 223 -1.17 12.54 0.33
N ALA A 224 -0.11 13.09 -0.28
CA ALA A 224 1.24 12.57 -0.09
C ALA A 224 1.70 12.73 1.36
N ASN A 225 2.23 11.67 1.96
CA ASN A 225 2.69 11.64 3.35
C ASN A 225 4.07 11.01 3.46
N LYS A 226 5.03 11.57 2.72
CA LYS A 226 6.42 11.12 2.76
C LYS A 226 6.95 11.16 4.20
N ASN A 227 7.67 10.10 4.59
CA ASN A 227 8.20 9.92 5.95
C ASN A 227 7.16 9.69 7.05
N TYR A 228 5.85 9.55 6.72
CA TYR A 228 4.76 9.31 7.68
C TYR A 228 4.66 10.40 8.75
N ALA A 229 4.83 11.67 8.31
CA ALA A 229 4.81 12.82 9.20
C ALA A 229 3.39 13.14 9.71
N ILE A 230 2.37 12.80 8.92
CA ILE A 230 0.97 13.04 9.22
C ILE A 230 0.36 11.73 9.74
N PRO A 231 -0.21 11.71 10.94
CA PRO A 231 -0.91 10.53 11.43
C PRO A 231 -2.26 10.34 10.71
N ALA A 232 -2.66 9.10 10.51
CA ALA A 232 -4.02 8.76 10.08
C ALA A 232 -5.01 8.87 11.26
N GLY A 233 -6.30 9.01 10.96
CA GLY A 233 -7.35 9.16 11.98
C GLY A 233 -7.55 10.60 12.45
N VAL A 234 -6.90 11.57 11.83
CA VAL A 234 -7.05 13.00 12.17
C VAL A 234 -8.18 13.60 11.37
N ALA A 235 -9.04 14.37 12.05
CA ALA A 235 -10.05 15.19 11.38
C ALA A 235 -9.38 16.34 10.63
N CYS A 236 -10.01 16.81 9.56
CA CYS A 236 -9.49 17.87 8.70
C CYS A 236 -10.56 18.89 8.33
N GLN A 237 -10.14 19.93 7.65
CA GLN A 237 -11.01 20.92 7.00
C GLN A 237 -10.53 21.11 5.56
N LEU A 238 -11.46 21.34 4.65
CA LEU A 238 -11.12 21.73 3.27
C LEU A 238 -11.22 23.26 3.12
N LYS A 239 -10.23 23.80 2.43
CA LYS A 239 -10.27 25.17 1.95
C LYS A 239 -10.47 25.13 0.44
N VAL A 240 -11.56 25.67 -0.03
CA VAL A 240 -11.85 25.81 -1.45
C VAL A 240 -11.79 27.29 -1.79
N THR A 241 -10.97 27.62 -2.77
CA THR A 241 -10.96 28.98 -3.34
C THR A 241 -12.16 29.05 -4.28
N SER A 242 -13.17 29.84 -3.97
CA SER A 242 -14.26 30.08 -4.91
C SER A 242 -13.70 30.73 -6.17
N ALA A 243 -13.67 29.99 -7.27
CA ALA A 243 -13.52 30.60 -8.58
C ALA A 243 -14.86 31.24 -8.93
N ASN A 244 -14.87 32.57 -8.98
CA ASN A 244 -15.97 33.36 -9.56
C ASN A 244 -15.99 33.16 -11.08
#